data_8fd4fd86981baea6c76f115c764ad57c
#
_entry.id   8fd4fd86981baea6c76f115c764ad57c
#
_cell.length_a   1.000
_cell.length_b   1.000
_cell.length_c   1.000
_cell.angle_alpha   90.00
_cell.angle_beta   90.00
_cell.angle_gamma   90.00
#
_symmetry.space_group_name_H-M   'P 1'
#
loop_
_entity.id
_entity.type
_entity.pdbx_description
1 polymer ?
#
loop_
_entity_poly.entity_id
_entity_poly.type
_entity_poly.pdbx_seq_one_letter_code
_entity_poly.pdbx_strand_id
1 'polypeptide(L)' 'MNKETIKQRLEYLRGEIETERISYGEIAELQSLAEHIDKSDVLLLEWAGVAE' A
#
# COMPACT_ATOMS: atom_id res chain seq x y z
N MET A 1 10.48 -7.49 8.28
CA MET A 1 10.76 -6.09 7.91
C MET A 1 10.54 -5.19 9.11
N ASN A 2 11.37 -4.14 9.26
CA ASN A 2 11.13 -3.17 10.32
C ASN A 2 10.10 -2.12 9.85
N LYS A 3 9.66 -1.27 10.77
CA LYS A 3 8.61 -0.29 10.48
C LYS A 3 9.02 0.71 9.39
N GLU A 4 10.29 1.11 9.36
CA GLU A 4 10.77 2.05 8.34
C GLU A 4 10.75 1.43 6.95
N THR A 5 11.16 0.18 6.82
CA THR A 5 11.13 -0.52 5.55
C THR A 5 9.70 -0.64 5.03
N ILE A 6 8.78 -1.01 5.92
CA ILE A 6 7.36 -1.12 5.57
C ILE A 6 6.83 0.24 5.12
N LYS A 7 7.13 1.30 5.86
CA LYS A 7 6.69 2.64 5.52
C LYS A 7 7.22 3.08 4.16
N GLN A 8 8.50 2.81 3.89
CA GLN A 8 9.10 3.15 2.61
C GLN A 8 8.44 2.41 1.45
N ARG A 9 8.13 1.13 1.64
CA ARG A 9 7.41 0.35 0.60
C ARG A 9 6.02 0.90 0.37
N LEU A 10 5.31 1.27 1.43
CA LEU A 10 3.97 1.85 1.29
C LEU A 10 4.01 3.18 0.54
N GLU A 11 5.02 4.01 0.79
CA GLU A 11 5.20 5.27 0.07
C GLU A 11 5.50 5.01 -1.42
N TYR A 12 6.34 4.03 -1.71
CA TYR A 12 6.62 3.62 -3.07
C TYR A 12 5.34 3.17 -3.79
N LEU A 13 4.57 2.30 -3.14
CA LEU A 13 3.35 1.77 -3.72
C LEU A 13 2.31 2.89 -3.95
N ARG A 14 2.23 3.83 -3.03
CA ARG A 14 1.37 5.01 -3.21
C ARG A 14 1.76 5.77 -4.48
N GLY A 15 3.04 5.99 -4.68
CA GLY A 15 3.54 6.67 -5.89
C GLY A 15 3.16 5.93 -7.16
N GLU A 16 3.25 4.60 -7.14
CA GLU A 16 2.86 3.78 -8.28
C GLU A 16 1.36 3.88 -8.57
N ILE A 17 0.53 3.94 -7.53
CA ILE A 17 -0.91 4.13 -7.69
C ILE A 17 -1.20 5.51 -8.31
N GLU A 18 -0.58 6.55 -7.76
CA GLU A 18 -0.82 7.93 -8.19
C GLU A 18 -0.36 8.16 -9.64
N THR A 19 0.65 7.45 -10.09
CA THR A 19 1.16 7.54 -11.45
C THR A 19 0.55 6.50 -12.38
N GLU A 20 -0.39 5.71 -11.88
CA GLU A 20 -1.08 4.65 -12.63
C GLU A 20 -0.13 3.59 -13.18
N ARG A 21 0.95 3.31 -12.46
CA ARG A 21 1.97 2.32 -12.85
C ARG A 21 1.93 1.06 -12.02
N ILE A 22 1.02 0.96 -11.07
CA ILE A 22 0.98 -0.19 -10.17
C ILE A 22 0.65 -1.47 -10.94
N SER A 23 1.39 -2.55 -10.62
CA SER A 23 1.19 -3.86 -11.24
C SER A 23 0.44 -4.78 -10.28
N TYR A 24 -0.03 -5.92 -10.79
CA TYR A 24 -0.69 -6.92 -9.94
C TYR A 24 0.22 -7.42 -8.82
N GLY A 25 1.51 -7.61 -9.10
CA GLY A 25 2.46 -8.01 -8.07
C GLY A 25 2.58 -6.98 -6.97
N GLU A 26 2.56 -5.70 -7.34
CA GLU A 26 2.62 -4.61 -6.37
C GLU A 26 1.32 -4.48 -5.58
N ILE A 27 0.18 -4.73 -6.22
CA ILE A 27 -1.11 -4.76 -5.52
C ILE A 27 -1.12 -5.91 -4.50
N ALA A 28 -0.61 -7.07 -4.88
CA ALA A 28 -0.51 -8.21 -3.96
C ALA A 28 0.40 -7.88 -2.77
N GLU A 29 1.50 -7.19 -3.03
CA GLU A 29 2.40 -6.74 -1.96
C GLU A 29 1.67 -5.78 -1.01
N LEU A 30 0.92 -4.83 -1.58
CA LEU A 30 0.14 -3.89 -0.79
C LEU A 30 -0.88 -4.62 0.08
N GLN A 31 -1.55 -5.62 -0.47
CA GLN A 31 -2.50 -6.42 0.30
C GLN A 31 -1.83 -7.16 1.46
N SER A 32 -0.61 -7.63 1.25
CA SER A 32 0.14 -8.31 2.32
C SER A 32 0.58 -7.34 3.41
N LEU A 33 0.65 -6.05 3.10
CA LEU A 33 1.02 -5.00 4.05
C LEU A 33 -0.20 -4.25 4.61
N ALA A 34 -1.41 -4.72 4.33
CA ALA A 34 -2.64 -4.03 4.68
C ALA A 34 -2.73 -3.69 6.18
N GLU A 35 -2.28 -4.59 7.05
CA GLU A 35 -2.32 -4.38 8.50
C GLU A 35 -1.40 -3.26 8.97
N HIS A 36 -0.45 -2.85 8.12
CA HIS A 36 0.50 -1.78 8.44
C HIS A 36 0.08 -0.44 7.85
N ILE A 37 -1.02 -0.39 7.11
CA ILE A 37 -1.50 0.83 6.51
C ILE A 37 -2.20 1.67 7.57
N ASP A 38 -1.86 2.97 7.62
CA ASP A 38 -2.52 3.89 8.54
C ASP A 38 -4.01 4.01 8.16
N LYS A 39 -4.87 4.03 9.17
CA LYS A 39 -6.31 4.11 8.95
C LYS A 39 -6.74 5.41 8.26
N SER A 40 -5.94 6.44 8.37
CA SER A 40 -6.19 7.71 7.68
C SER A 40 -5.83 7.65 6.20
N ASP A 41 -5.11 6.62 5.77
CA ASP A 41 -4.65 6.49 4.39
C ASP A 41 -5.66 5.72 3.55
N VAL A 42 -6.76 6.39 3.23
CA VAL A 42 -7.89 5.81 2.51
C VAL A 42 -7.47 5.26 1.15
N LEU A 43 -6.58 5.96 0.45
CA LEU A 43 -6.11 5.53 -0.87
C LEU A 43 -5.49 4.14 -0.82
N LEU A 44 -4.55 3.93 0.10
CA LEU A 44 -3.88 2.63 0.21
C LEU A 44 -4.85 1.55 0.71
N LEU A 45 -5.75 1.88 1.63
CA LEU A 45 -6.74 0.93 2.13
C LEU A 45 -7.67 0.46 1.02
N GLU A 46 -8.11 1.36 0.16
CA GLU A 46 -8.98 1.00 -0.97
C GLU A 46 -8.27 0.05 -1.93
N TRP A 47 -7.02 0.35 -2.26
CA TRP A 47 -6.26 -0.48 -3.19
C TRP A 47 -5.87 -1.83 -2.57
N ALA A 48 -5.73 -1.89 -1.25
CA ALA A 48 -5.47 -3.13 -0.55
C ALA A 48 -6.74 -3.99 -0.39
N GLY A 49 -7.91 -3.42 -0.69
CA GLY A 49 -9.17 -4.12 -0.56
C GLY A 49 -9.64 -4.27 0.88
N VAL A 50 -9.16 -3.42 1.77
CA VAL A 50 -9.55 -3.46 3.18
C VAL A 50 -10.88 -2.72 3.35
N ALA A 51 -11.84 -3.37 4.01
CA ALA A 51 -13.12 -2.73 4.33
C ALA A 51 -12.92 -1.67 5.41
N GLU A 52 -13.55 -0.52 5.22
CA GLU A 52 -13.51 0.56 6.19
C GLU A 52 -14.37 0.27 7.43
#